data_0310a3b61fdec35d3419c0a4c3138cc2
#
_entry.id   0310a3b61fdec35d3419c0a4c3138cc2
#
_cell.length_a   1.000
_cell.length_b   1.000
_cell.length_c   1.000
_cell.angle_alpha   90.00
_cell.angle_beta   90.00
_cell.angle_gamma   90.00
#
_symmetry.space_group_name_H-M   'P 1'
#
loop_
_entity.id
_entity.type
_entity.pdbx_description
1 polymer ?
#
loop_
_entity_poly.entity_id
_entity_poly.type
_entity_poly.pdbx_seq_one_letter_code
_entity_poly.pdbx_strand_id
1 'polypeptide(L)'
;MDYTYLAPKDTAKLLKQGAAKCQNFGLCITRYTPRQVIERSRNRGNWLRELCKNFKLDPDSELAALVRSTYQRWQAMTEGAARFKAALRGRMVVGLGGKGAMEFGITLHRVTGLPYIPGSALKGLTRSYFLIKLAEQLENAGDLNEL
;
A
#
# COMPACT_ATOMS: atom_id res chain seq x y z
N MET A 1 11.58 -15.60 -18.41
CA MET A 1 10.73 -16.68 -17.82
C MET A 1 9.36 -16.58 -18.44
N ASP A 2 8.81 -17.71 -18.90
CA ASP A 2 7.44 -17.73 -19.44
C ASP A 2 6.46 -17.88 -18.26
N TYR A 3 5.76 -16.79 -17.95
CA TYR A 3 4.80 -16.74 -16.85
C TYR A 3 3.40 -17.19 -17.29
N THR A 4 2.76 -18.01 -16.47
CA THR A 4 1.36 -18.42 -16.65
C THR A 4 0.46 -17.57 -15.74
N TYR A 5 -0.51 -16.91 -16.33
CA TYR A 5 -1.46 -16.06 -15.61
C TYR A 5 -2.81 -16.76 -15.47
N LEU A 6 -3.38 -16.70 -14.24
CA LEU A 6 -4.73 -17.19 -13.96
C LEU A 6 -5.74 -16.06 -14.28
N ALA A 7 -5.91 -15.81 -15.57
CA ALA A 7 -6.76 -14.75 -16.11
C ALA A 7 -7.43 -15.24 -17.41
N PRO A 8 -8.51 -14.57 -17.88
CA PRO A 8 -9.10 -14.83 -19.19
C PRO A 8 -8.04 -14.81 -20.30
N LYS A 9 -8.24 -15.60 -21.34
CA LYS A 9 -7.23 -15.82 -22.42
C LYS A 9 -6.70 -14.51 -23.01
N ASP A 10 -7.57 -13.55 -23.26
CA ASP A 10 -7.21 -12.25 -23.83
C ASP A 10 -6.36 -11.42 -22.88
N THR A 11 -6.74 -11.37 -21.61
CA THR A 11 -5.98 -10.71 -20.55
C THR A 11 -4.62 -11.39 -20.35
N ALA A 12 -4.57 -12.71 -20.31
CA ALA A 12 -3.32 -13.47 -20.18
C ALA A 12 -2.37 -13.21 -21.35
N LYS A 13 -2.89 -13.06 -22.58
CA LYS A 13 -2.11 -12.71 -23.77
C LYS A 13 -1.47 -11.32 -23.64
N LEU A 14 -2.24 -10.33 -23.17
CA LEU A 14 -1.73 -8.97 -22.92
C LEU A 14 -0.67 -8.95 -21.83
N LEU A 15 -0.89 -9.68 -20.73
CA LEU A 15 0.06 -9.77 -19.63
C LEU A 15 1.38 -10.44 -20.03
N LYS A 16 1.35 -11.41 -20.93
CA LYS A 16 2.55 -12.04 -21.51
C LYS A 16 3.34 -11.10 -22.41
N GLN A 17 2.68 -10.15 -23.08
CA GLN A 17 3.34 -9.14 -23.91
C GLN A 17 4.03 -8.05 -23.08
N GLY A 18 3.79 -8.03 -21.80
CA GLY A 18 4.43 -7.15 -20.81
C GLY A 18 3.45 -6.77 -19.70
N ALA A 19 3.64 -7.33 -18.51
CA ALA A 19 2.96 -6.85 -17.30
C ALA A 19 3.25 -5.34 -17.04
N ALA A 20 4.26 -4.79 -17.71
CA ALA A 20 4.61 -3.38 -17.77
C ALA A 20 3.49 -2.45 -18.28
N LYS A 21 2.49 -3.00 -18.98
CA LYS A 21 1.33 -2.22 -19.48
C LYS A 21 0.23 -2.03 -18.43
N CYS A 22 0.28 -2.74 -17.30
CA CYS A 22 -0.67 -2.54 -16.22
C CYS A 22 -0.16 -1.41 -15.32
N GLN A 23 -0.80 -0.25 -15.39
CA GLN A 23 -0.43 0.93 -14.58
C GLN A 23 -0.86 0.84 -13.12
N ASN A 24 -1.70 -0.11 -12.76
CA ASN A 24 -2.18 -0.29 -11.39
C ASN A 24 -1.38 -1.38 -10.69
N PHE A 25 -0.44 -0.98 -9.81
CA PHE A 25 0.41 -1.88 -9.04
C PHE A 25 -0.41 -2.84 -8.17
N GLY A 26 -1.54 -2.38 -7.60
CA GLY A 26 -2.43 -3.20 -6.80
C GLY A 26 -3.04 -4.36 -7.60
N LEU A 27 -3.47 -4.12 -8.83
CA LEU A 27 -3.98 -5.17 -9.72
C LEU A 27 -2.89 -6.17 -10.09
N CYS A 28 -1.68 -5.71 -10.36
CA CYS A 28 -0.55 -6.60 -10.67
C CYS A 28 -0.30 -7.58 -9.52
N ILE A 29 -0.29 -7.09 -8.26
CA ILE A 29 -0.03 -7.92 -7.08
C ILE A 29 -1.23 -8.80 -6.73
N THR A 30 -2.46 -8.30 -6.82
CA THR A 30 -3.62 -9.01 -6.27
C THR A 30 -4.34 -9.91 -7.27
N ARG A 31 -4.28 -9.57 -8.57
CA ARG A 31 -5.03 -10.26 -9.62
C ARG A 31 -4.17 -10.86 -10.71
N TYR A 32 -3.04 -10.23 -11.02
CA TYR A 32 -2.20 -10.62 -12.14
C TYR A 32 -0.85 -11.20 -11.71
N THR A 33 -0.77 -11.70 -10.47
CA THR A 33 0.39 -12.47 -10.03
C THR A 33 0.49 -13.78 -10.81
N PRO A 34 1.62 -14.09 -11.42
CA PRO A 34 1.81 -15.34 -12.14
C PRO A 34 1.66 -16.55 -11.22
N ARG A 35 1.12 -17.66 -11.75
CA ARG A 35 0.93 -18.91 -11.01
C ARG A 35 2.23 -19.39 -10.35
N GLN A 36 3.34 -19.36 -11.09
CA GLN A 36 4.65 -19.80 -10.60
C GLN A 36 5.17 -18.97 -9.40
N VAL A 37 4.72 -17.72 -9.28
CA VAL A 37 5.06 -16.82 -8.15
C VAL A 37 4.20 -17.12 -6.94
N ILE A 38 2.93 -17.49 -7.15
CA ILE A 38 2.02 -17.90 -6.07
C ILE A 38 2.50 -19.23 -5.47
N GLU A 39 2.78 -20.23 -6.31
CA GLU A 39 3.12 -21.59 -5.89
C GLU A 39 4.54 -21.72 -5.31
N ARG A 40 5.48 -20.87 -5.72
CA ARG A 40 6.89 -20.97 -5.33
C ARG A 40 7.39 -19.67 -4.70
N SER A 41 7.48 -19.63 -3.38
CA SER A 41 7.92 -18.44 -2.62
C SER A 41 9.28 -17.88 -3.07
N ARG A 42 10.22 -18.73 -3.48
CA ARG A 42 11.54 -18.31 -3.99
C ARG A 42 11.48 -17.41 -5.23
N ASN A 43 10.40 -17.47 -6.00
CA ASN A 43 10.22 -16.66 -7.20
C ASN A 43 9.65 -15.27 -6.89
N ARG A 44 9.07 -15.07 -5.70
CA ARG A 44 8.37 -13.83 -5.30
C ARG A 44 9.29 -12.62 -5.32
N GLY A 45 10.47 -12.74 -4.71
CA GLY A 45 11.41 -11.63 -4.60
C GLY A 45 11.91 -11.12 -5.96
N ASN A 46 12.23 -12.03 -6.88
CA ASN A 46 12.69 -11.66 -8.21
C ASN A 46 11.56 -11.04 -9.05
N TRP A 47 10.38 -11.63 -9.02
CA TRP A 47 9.23 -11.10 -9.72
C TRP A 47 8.85 -9.70 -9.20
N LEU A 48 8.83 -9.49 -7.88
CA LEU A 48 8.55 -8.18 -7.31
C LEU A 48 9.59 -7.14 -7.71
N ARG A 49 10.86 -7.52 -7.71
CA ARG A 49 11.93 -6.60 -8.15
C ARG A 49 11.74 -6.17 -9.60
N GLU A 50 11.39 -7.11 -10.48
CA GLU A 50 11.07 -6.79 -11.88
C GLU A 50 9.81 -5.93 -11.99
N LEU A 51 8.75 -6.27 -11.24
CA LEU A 51 7.52 -5.47 -11.21
C LEU A 51 7.79 -4.03 -10.75
N CYS A 52 8.57 -3.85 -9.68
CA CYS A 52 8.90 -2.52 -9.16
C CYS A 52 9.71 -1.65 -10.14
N LYS A 53 10.48 -2.26 -11.06
CA LYS A 53 11.17 -1.50 -12.11
C LYS A 53 10.20 -0.77 -13.04
N ASN A 54 9.01 -1.31 -13.23
CA ASN A 54 7.98 -0.74 -14.10
C ASN A 54 7.16 0.38 -13.43
N PHE A 55 7.28 0.53 -12.11
CA PHE A 55 6.55 1.52 -11.30
C PHE A 55 7.49 2.59 -10.72
N LYS A 56 8.42 3.07 -11.53
CA LYS A 56 9.27 4.20 -11.15
C LYS A 56 8.49 5.52 -11.23
N LEU A 57 8.71 6.38 -10.24
CA LEU A 57 8.16 7.74 -10.20
C LEU A 57 9.09 8.71 -10.93
N ASP A 58 9.34 8.47 -12.21
CA ASP A 58 10.02 9.45 -13.04
C ASP A 58 9.10 10.67 -13.22
N PRO A 59 9.62 11.91 -13.16
CA PRO A 59 8.79 13.13 -13.16
C PRO A 59 7.80 13.22 -14.33
N ASP A 60 8.17 12.70 -15.49
CA ASP A 60 7.38 12.75 -16.72
C ASP A 60 6.54 11.49 -16.95
N SER A 61 6.58 10.54 -16.01
CA SER A 61 5.81 9.29 -16.12
C SER A 61 4.31 9.50 -15.89
N GLU A 62 3.49 8.66 -16.52
CA GLU A 62 2.04 8.62 -16.27
C GLU A 62 1.71 8.35 -14.79
N LEU A 63 2.54 7.55 -14.11
CA LEU A 63 2.40 7.29 -12.68
C LEU A 63 2.63 8.56 -11.86
N ALA A 64 3.63 9.37 -12.19
CA ALA A 64 3.85 10.66 -11.54
C ALA A 64 2.71 11.64 -11.80
N ALA A 65 2.14 11.65 -13.02
CA ALA A 65 0.95 12.44 -13.33
C ALA A 65 -0.27 11.99 -12.50
N LEU A 66 -0.47 10.68 -12.33
CA LEU A 66 -1.52 10.12 -11.48
C LEU A 66 -1.34 10.53 -10.01
N VAL A 67 -0.12 10.44 -9.49
CA VAL A 67 0.21 10.88 -8.11
C VAL A 67 -0.10 12.36 -7.94
N ARG A 68 0.35 13.22 -8.87
CA ARG A 68 0.08 14.67 -8.84
C ARG A 68 -1.42 14.97 -8.85
N SER A 69 -2.17 14.37 -9.77
CA SER A 69 -3.62 14.59 -9.87
C SER A 69 -4.39 14.08 -8.63
N THR A 70 -3.94 12.97 -8.05
CA THR A 70 -4.52 12.43 -6.80
C THR A 70 -4.24 13.39 -5.64
N TYR A 71 -3.02 13.92 -5.55
CA TYR A 71 -2.65 14.87 -4.52
C TYR A 71 -3.41 16.20 -4.66
N GLN A 72 -3.57 16.72 -5.88
CA GLN A 72 -4.35 17.94 -6.14
C GLN A 72 -5.82 17.78 -5.72
N ARG A 73 -6.44 16.65 -6.07
CA ARG A 73 -7.80 16.34 -5.61
C ARG A 73 -7.91 16.28 -4.10
N TRP A 74 -6.94 15.63 -3.44
CA TRP A 74 -6.90 15.61 -1.98
C TRP A 74 -6.75 17.01 -1.39
N GLN A 75 -5.91 17.86 -1.97
CA GLN A 75 -5.77 19.26 -1.53
C GLN A 75 -7.08 20.03 -1.63
N ALA A 76 -7.79 19.89 -2.76
CA ALA A 76 -9.10 20.54 -2.95
C ALA A 76 -10.14 20.01 -1.95
N MET A 77 -10.20 18.69 -1.73
CA MET A 77 -11.14 18.07 -0.79
C MET A 77 -10.88 18.43 0.69
N THR A 78 -9.65 18.79 1.02
CA THR A 78 -9.24 19.14 2.39
C THR A 78 -8.99 20.64 2.56
N GLU A 79 -9.54 21.45 1.69
CA GLU A 79 -9.51 22.90 1.83
C GLU A 79 -10.19 23.33 3.14
N GLY A 80 -9.53 24.19 3.92
CA GLY A 80 -10.02 24.58 5.25
C GLY A 80 -9.78 23.58 6.38
N ALA A 81 -9.32 22.35 6.09
CA ALA A 81 -8.98 21.38 7.12
C ALA A 81 -7.53 21.54 7.63
N ALA A 82 -7.28 21.15 8.87
CA ALA A 82 -5.92 21.06 9.39
C ALA A 82 -5.15 19.96 8.64
N ARG A 83 -4.00 20.31 8.09
CA ARG A 83 -3.15 19.42 7.30
C ARG A 83 -1.74 19.38 7.86
N PHE A 84 -1.14 18.21 7.87
CA PHE A 84 0.28 18.06 8.22
C PHE A 84 0.98 17.14 7.22
N LYS A 85 2.28 17.27 7.15
CA LYS A 85 3.16 16.37 6.38
C LYS A 85 4.03 15.60 7.36
N ALA A 86 4.16 14.30 7.14
CA ALA A 86 5.04 13.45 7.93
C ALA A 86 5.96 12.67 6.99
N ALA A 87 7.22 12.54 7.37
CA ALA A 87 8.19 11.72 6.66
C ALA A 87 8.41 10.41 7.43
N LEU A 88 8.39 9.30 6.69
CA LEU A 88 8.72 8.01 7.25
C LEU A 88 10.23 7.94 7.54
N ARG A 89 10.60 7.57 8.77
CA ARG A 89 12.00 7.31 9.16
C ARG A 89 12.41 5.85 8.95
N GLY A 90 11.46 4.98 8.60
CA GLY A 90 11.68 3.56 8.45
C GLY A 90 10.67 2.91 7.52
N ARG A 91 10.60 1.59 7.55
CA ARG A 91 9.64 0.84 6.75
C ARG A 91 8.24 1.00 7.31
N MET A 92 7.30 1.34 6.43
CA MET A 92 5.89 1.35 6.77
C MET A 92 5.26 0.01 6.41
N VAL A 93 4.53 -0.57 7.35
CA VAL A 93 3.75 -1.79 7.15
C VAL A 93 2.30 -1.48 7.51
N VAL A 94 1.39 -1.60 6.54
CA VAL A 94 -0.04 -1.36 6.74
C VAL A 94 -0.82 -2.49 6.09
N GLY A 95 -1.70 -3.14 6.85
CA GLY A 95 -2.50 -4.26 6.35
C GLY A 95 -1.81 -5.61 6.47
N LEU A 96 -0.95 -5.81 7.48
CA LEU A 96 -0.42 -7.12 7.85
C LEU A 96 -1.58 -8.08 8.15
N GLY A 97 -1.47 -9.32 7.64
CA GLY A 97 -2.50 -10.36 7.83
C GLY A 97 -3.68 -10.25 6.86
N GLY A 98 -3.65 -9.33 5.89
CA GLY A 98 -4.60 -9.31 4.78
C GLY A 98 -4.54 -10.63 3.99
N LYS A 99 -5.69 -11.27 3.77
CA LYS A 99 -5.81 -12.51 2.99
C LYS A 99 -5.59 -12.24 1.51
N GLY A 100 -4.34 -12.18 1.09
CA GLY A 100 -3.96 -12.07 -0.32
C GLY A 100 -3.04 -13.22 -0.73
N ALA A 101 -3.04 -13.60 -2.01
CA ALA A 101 -2.20 -14.69 -2.54
C ALA A 101 -0.70 -14.50 -2.25
N MET A 102 -0.28 -13.29 -1.94
CA MET A 102 1.13 -12.93 -1.73
C MET A 102 1.47 -12.51 -0.29
N GLU A 103 0.49 -12.44 0.62
CA GLU A 103 0.68 -12.10 2.04
C GLU A 103 1.49 -10.81 2.27
N PHE A 104 1.26 -9.79 1.44
CA PHE A 104 1.96 -8.51 1.58
C PHE A 104 1.36 -7.66 2.68
N GLY A 105 2.24 -7.10 3.50
CA GLY A 105 1.89 -6.07 4.48
C GLY A 105 1.80 -4.67 3.87
N ILE A 106 1.13 -4.51 2.73
CA ILE A 106 0.93 -3.21 2.08
C ILE A 106 -0.53 -3.03 1.69
N THR A 107 -1.10 -1.89 2.06
CA THR A 107 -2.44 -1.50 1.64
C THR A 107 -2.34 -0.57 0.43
N LEU A 108 -2.97 -0.98 -0.66
CA LEU A 108 -2.98 -0.26 -1.92
C LEU A 108 -4.38 0.25 -2.25
N HIS A 109 -4.47 1.48 -2.74
CA HIS A 109 -5.72 2.08 -3.14
C HIS A 109 -6.30 1.34 -4.37
N ARG A 110 -7.54 0.92 -4.27
CA ARG A 110 -8.16 0.01 -5.25
C ARG A 110 -8.16 0.56 -6.69
N VAL A 111 -8.40 1.85 -6.84
CA VAL A 111 -8.50 2.49 -8.16
C VAL A 111 -7.13 2.87 -8.71
N THR A 112 -6.29 3.49 -7.88
CA THR A 112 -5.01 4.04 -8.33
C THR A 112 -3.85 3.05 -8.21
N GLY A 113 -3.98 2.02 -7.37
CA GLY A 113 -2.87 1.11 -7.05
C GLY A 113 -1.76 1.74 -6.20
N LEU A 114 -1.93 2.98 -5.76
CA LEU A 114 -0.95 3.68 -4.92
C LEU A 114 -1.03 3.23 -3.46
N PRO A 115 0.09 3.16 -2.75
CA PRO A 115 0.08 2.93 -1.31
C PRO A 115 -0.65 4.05 -0.58
N TYR A 116 -1.44 3.71 0.42
CA TYR A 116 -2.08 4.68 1.28
C TYR A 116 -2.24 4.14 2.71
N ILE A 117 -2.43 5.04 3.66
CA ILE A 117 -2.75 4.69 5.04
C ILE A 117 -4.27 4.86 5.22
N PRO A 118 -5.02 3.78 5.48
CA PRO A 118 -6.45 3.89 5.75
C PRO A 118 -6.73 4.76 6.96
N GLY A 119 -7.78 5.57 6.92
CA GLY A 119 -8.19 6.40 8.05
C GLY A 119 -8.47 5.59 9.32
N SER A 120 -8.96 4.34 9.19
CA SER A 120 -9.13 3.42 10.31
C SER A 120 -7.81 3.06 11.01
N ALA A 121 -6.73 2.92 10.25
CA ALA A 121 -5.40 2.65 10.82
C ALA A 121 -4.87 3.87 11.58
N LEU A 122 -5.04 5.08 11.03
CA LEU A 122 -4.69 6.33 11.72
C LEU A 122 -5.51 6.52 12.99
N LYS A 123 -6.83 6.29 12.91
CA LYS A 123 -7.72 6.37 14.08
C LYS A 123 -7.31 5.39 15.18
N GLY A 124 -6.97 4.13 14.82
CA GLY A 124 -6.49 3.13 15.77
C GLY A 124 -5.19 3.55 16.44
N LEU A 125 -4.23 4.03 15.65
CA LEU A 125 -2.95 4.52 16.17
C LEU A 125 -3.12 5.71 17.11
N THR A 126 -3.93 6.69 16.73
CA THR A 126 -4.22 7.87 17.54
C THR A 126 -4.88 7.49 18.87
N ARG A 127 -5.85 6.57 18.83
CA ARG A 127 -6.50 6.05 20.04
C ARG A 127 -5.48 5.38 20.96
N SER A 128 -4.64 4.50 20.45
CA SER A 128 -3.62 3.81 21.24
C SER A 128 -2.65 4.80 21.88
N TYR A 129 -2.17 5.78 21.11
CA TYR A 129 -1.29 6.81 21.59
C TYR A 129 -1.94 7.65 22.71
N PHE A 130 -3.21 8.03 22.52
CA PHE A 130 -3.96 8.78 23.53
C PHE A 130 -4.13 7.99 24.83
N LEU A 131 -4.45 6.70 24.76
CA LEU A 131 -4.59 5.85 25.95
C LEU A 131 -3.26 5.69 26.70
N ILE A 132 -2.15 5.54 25.98
CA ILE A 132 -0.81 5.48 26.58
C ILE A 132 -0.51 6.80 27.31
N LYS A 133 -0.76 7.93 26.68
CA LYS A 133 -0.53 9.24 27.29
C LYS A 133 -1.42 9.49 28.52
N LEU A 134 -2.66 9.04 28.48
CA LEU A 134 -3.55 9.12 29.64
C LEU A 134 -3.05 8.24 30.80
N ALA A 135 -2.62 7.02 30.51
CA ALA A 135 -2.04 6.13 31.52
C ALA A 135 -0.79 6.76 32.17
N GLU A 136 0.14 7.30 31.35
CA GLU A 136 1.33 8.00 31.86
C GLU A 136 0.96 9.18 32.78
N GLN A 137 -0.10 9.91 32.46
CA GLN A 137 -0.58 11.03 33.29
C GLN A 137 -1.17 10.55 34.61
N LEU A 138 -1.96 9.48 34.59
CA LEU A 138 -2.55 8.90 35.81
C LEU A 138 -1.48 8.29 36.74
N GLU A 139 -0.49 7.59 36.17
CA GLU A 139 0.66 7.08 36.95
C GLU A 139 1.42 8.22 37.66
N ASN A 140 1.68 9.31 36.92
CA ASN A 140 2.36 10.49 37.49
C ASN A 140 1.53 11.23 38.52
N ALA A 141 0.20 11.11 38.45
CA ALA A 141 -0.71 11.72 39.44
C ALA A 141 -0.90 10.86 40.71
N GLY A 142 -0.37 9.63 40.73
CA GLY A 142 -0.52 8.72 41.88
C GLY A 142 -1.91 8.06 42.00
N ASP A 143 -2.80 8.29 41.01
CA ASP A 143 -4.21 7.85 41.07
C ASP A 143 -4.43 6.37 40.73
N LEU A 144 -3.39 5.63 40.32
CA LEU A 144 -3.52 4.22 39.93
C LEU A 144 -3.60 3.22 41.10
N ASN A 145 -3.45 3.69 42.35
CA ASN A 145 -3.54 2.82 43.51
C ASN A 145 -4.94 2.76 44.15
N GLU A 146 -5.93 3.43 43.57
CA GLU A 146 -7.31 3.48 44.10
C GLU A 146 -8.36 2.78 43.20
N LEU A 147 -7.93 2.08 42.15
CA LEU A 147 -8.79 1.24 41.28
C LEU A 147 -8.43 -0.24 41.40
#